data_7e6151e1c689253179b4b24a5725fd60
#
_entry.id   7e6151e1c689253179b4b24a5725fd60
#
_cell.length_a   1.000
_cell.length_b   1.000
_cell.length_c   1.000
_cell.angle_alpha   90.00
_cell.angle_beta   90.00
_cell.angle_gamma   90.00
#
_symmetry.space_group_name_H-M   'P 1'
#
loop_
_entity.id
_entity.type
_entity.pdbx_description
1 polymer ?
#
loop_
_entity_poly.entity_id
_entity_poly.type
_entity_poly.pdbx_seq_one_letter_code
_entity_poly.pdbx_strand_id
1 'polypeptide(L)'
;MAVVNQYKFYGVDNDTSAAALTMFGTTGSVQNPLATETYIVKSIKVTSASTPTVTVLNNSITAIKAAALTADITTELLTVPMVVEGGTTLTIQSSNSGSFDVAISYLNIKKEITT
;
A
#
# COMPACT_ATOMS: atom_id res chain seq x y z
N MET A 1 -20.34 10.03 18.76
CA MET A 1 -19.22 9.55 17.90
C MET A 1 -19.52 9.88 16.46
N ALA A 2 -18.61 10.54 15.79
CA ALA A 2 -18.73 10.84 14.37
C ALA A 2 -17.76 9.95 13.58
N VAL A 3 -18.10 9.67 12.34
CA VAL A 3 -17.23 8.95 11.40
C VAL A 3 -16.85 9.95 10.29
N VAL A 4 -15.55 10.13 10.10
CA VAL A 4 -15.01 11.02 9.07
C VAL A 4 -14.32 10.16 8.03
N ASN A 5 -14.74 10.30 6.78
CA ASN A 5 -14.16 9.57 5.66
C ASN A 5 -13.39 10.55 4.78
N GLN A 6 -12.17 10.19 4.41
CA GLN A 6 -11.33 10.98 3.53
C GLN A 6 -10.68 10.10 2.49
N TYR A 7 -10.78 10.47 1.22
CA TYR A 7 -9.98 9.86 0.17
C TYR A 7 -8.58 10.43 0.20
N LYS A 8 -7.58 9.56 0.14
CA LYS A 8 -6.18 9.93 0.21
C LYS A 8 -5.36 9.21 -0.84
N PHE A 9 -4.20 9.78 -1.12
CA PHE A 9 -3.22 9.22 -2.03
C PHE A 9 -1.86 9.18 -1.34
N TYR A 10 -1.13 8.08 -1.54
CA TYR A 10 0.26 7.97 -1.12
C TYR A 10 1.05 7.25 -2.21
N GLY A 11 2.23 7.76 -2.50
CA GLY A 11 3.07 7.18 -3.53
C GLY A 11 4.54 7.21 -3.17
N VAL A 12 5.29 6.28 -3.76
CA VAL A 12 6.74 6.25 -3.71
C VAL A 12 7.24 6.18 -5.15
N ASP A 13 8.15 7.08 -5.48
CA ASP A 13 8.67 7.21 -6.82
C ASP A 13 10.14 6.78 -6.85
N ASN A 14 10.50 6.00 -7.86
CA ASN A 14 11.86 5.60 -8.14
C ASN A 14 12.56 4.88 -6.98
N ASP A 15 11.86 3.95 -6.33
CA ASP A 15 12.50 3.08 -5.36
C ASP A 15 13.40 2.08 -6.10
N THR A 16 14.66 2.04 -5.72
CA THR A 16 15.65 1.17 -6.36
C THR A 16 16.06 -0.01 -5.49
N SER A 17 15.42 -0.16 -4.34
CA SER A 17 15.71 -1.25 -3.40
C SER A 17 14.82 -2.47 -3.67
N ALA A 18 15.39 -3.66 -3.55
CA ALA A 18 14.61 -4.90 -3.53
C ALA A 18 14.04 -5.23 -2.14
N ALA A 19 14.28 -4.37 -1.16
CA ALA A 19 13.75 -4.57 0.19
C ALA A 19 12.25 -4.27 0.23
N ALA A 20 11.57 -4.83 1.24
CA ALA A 20 10.15 -4.55 1.44
C ALA A 20 9.93 -3.06 1.71
N LEU A 21 9.00 -2.47 0.97
CA LEU A 21 8.64 -1.07 1.08
C LEU A 21 7.40 -0.96 1.94
N THR A 22 7.52 -0.31 3.11
CA THR A 22 6.39 -0.14 4.02
C THR A 22 5.52 1.02 3.53
N MET A 23 4.30 0.72 3.11
CA MET A 23 3.34 1.72 2.64
C MET A 23 2.53 2.28 3.79
N PHE A 24 2.06 1.41 4.67
CA PHE A 24 1.42 1.80 5.92
C PHE A 24 2.11 1.04 7.03
N GLY A 25 2.31 1.68 8.16
CA GLY A 25 3.03 1.06 9.25
C GLY A 25 2.68 1.66 10.59
N THR A 26 3.43 1.27 11.61
CA THR A 26 3.22 1.73 12.98
C THR A 26 4.31 2.70 13.44
N THR A 27 5.33 2.92 12.62
CA THR A 27 6.47 3.77 12.96
C THR A 27 6.98 4.51 11.72
N GLY A 28 7.77 5.53 11.95
CA GLY A 28 8.47 6.23 10.89
C GLY A 28 7.62 7.27 10.17
N SER A 29 8.03 7.60 8.95
CA SER A 29 7.41 8.66 8.14
C SER A 29 6.34 8.16 7.19
N VAL A 30 6.03 6.87 7.21
CA VAL A 30 4.98 6.30 6.35
C VAL A 30 3.60 6.60 6.93
N GLN A 31 2.55 6.31 6.15
CA GLN A 31 1.19 6.45 6.64
C GLN A 31 0.94 5.45 7.76
N ASN A 32 0.48 5.93 8.90
CA ASN A 32 0.29 5.10 10.09
C ASN A 32 -1.19 5.07 10.46
N PRO A 33 -1.94 4.02 10.09
CA PRO A 33 -3.31 3.91 10.55
C PRO A 33 -3.33 3.80 12.07
N LEU A 34 -3.97 4.75 12.72
CA LEU A 34 -4.17 4.69 14.16
C LEU A 34 -5.15 3.55 14.50
N ALA A 35 -5.13 3.09 15.75
CA ALA A 35 -6.03 2.01 16.17
C ALA A 35 -7.52 2.34 15.95
N THR A 36 -7.86 3.63 15.84
CA THR A 36 -9.23 4.10 15.59
C THR A 36 -9.51 4.31 14.10
N GLU A 37 -8.54 4.02 13.23
CA GLU A 37 -8.67 4.24 11.80
C GLU A 37 -8.68 2.92 11.04
N THR A 38 -9.37 2.92 9.90
CA THR A 38 -9.33 1.80 8.95
C THR A 38 -9.08 2.40 7.57
N TYR A 39 -8.11 1.87 6.85
CA TYR A 39 -7.86 2.27 5.47
C TYR A 39 -8.47 1.24 4.54
N ILE A 40 -9.30 1.70 3.61
CA ILE A 40 -9.80 0.85 2.52
C ILE A 40 -9.00 1.23 1.29
N VAL A 41 -8.07 0.38 0.91
CA VAL A 41 -7.22 0.61 -0.25
C VAL A 41 -8.01 0.28 -1.50
N LYS A 42 -8.20 1.26 -2.36
CA LYS A 42 -9.00 1.14 -3.58
C LYS A 42 -8.16 0.75 -4.77
N SER A 43 -6.89 1.15 -4.77
CA SER A 43 -6.00 0.97 -5.92
C SER A 43 -4.56 0.89 -5.45
N ILE A 44 -3.82 -0.09 -5.97
CA ILE A 44 -2.37 -0.15 -5.85
C ILE A 44 -1.83 -0.28 -7.27
N LYS A 45 -1.26 0.80 -7.79
CA LYS A 45 -0.67 0.82 -9.13
C LYS A 45 0.83 0.80 -9.02
N VAL A 46 1.47 -0.07 -9.76
CA VAL A 46 2.91 -0.23 -9.75
C VAL A 46 3.46 -0.17 -11.17
N THR A 47 4.66 0.39 -11.29
CA THR A 47 5.36 0.51 -12.57
C THR A 47 6.82 0.23 -12.34
N SER A 48 7.44 -0.54 -13.22
CA SER A 48 8.88 -0.77 -13.18
C SER A 48 9.45 -0.72 -14.61
N ALA A 49 10.69 -0.29 -14.74
CA ALA A 49 11.40 -0.32 -16.01
C ALA A 49 11.88 -1.74 -16.36
N SER A 50 11.79 -2.68 -15.42
CA SER A 50 12.15 -4.08 -15.62
C SER A 50 10.90 -4.96 -15.51
N THR A 51 11.08 -6.29 -15.41
CA THR A 51 9.96 -7.22 -15.30
C THR A 51 10.02 -8.00 -13.97
N PRO A 52 9.99 -7.30 -12.81
CA PRO A 52 10.00 -8.00 -11.53
C PRO A 52 8.64 -8.64 -11.25
N THR A 53 8.60 -9.46 -10.21
CA THR A 53 7.34 -9.81 -9.57
C THR A 53 7.17 -8.97 -8.30
N VAL A 54 5.91 -8.74 -7.92
CA VAL A 54 5.57 -7.90 -6.77
C VAL A 54 4.75 -8.70 -5.78
N THR A 55 5.13 -8.64 -4.52
CA THR A 55 4.42 -9.31 -3.43
C THR A 55 3.91 -8.25 -2.45
N VAL A 56 2.66 -8.38 -2.04
CA VAL A 56 2.02 -7.48 -1.08
C VAL A 56 1.64 -8.28 0.16
N LEU A 57 2.12 -7.79 1.32
CA LEU A 57 1.77 -8.35 2.62
C LEU A 57 0.91 -7.36 3.39
N ASN A 58 -0.24 -7.82 3.87
CA ASN A 58 -1.13 -7.05 4.71
C ASN A 58 -1.16 -7.70 6.09
N ASN A 59 -0.70 -6.97 7.10
CA ASN A 59 -0.56 -7.48 8.47
C ASN A 59 0.22 -8.80 8.49
N SER A 60 1.34 -8.82 7.76
CA SER A 60 2.23 -9.99 7.60
C SER A 60 1.59 -11.18 6.86
N ILE A 61 0.39 -11.01 6.33
CA ILE A 61 -0.28 -12.05 5.53
C ILE A 61 -0.12 -11.72 4.06
N THR A 62 0.30 -12.70 3.27
CA THR A 62 0.45 -12.51 1.83
C THR A 62 -0.92 -12.28 1.19
N ALA A 63 -1.15 -11.06 0.72
CA ALA A 63 -2.38 -10.71 0.03
C ALA A 63 -2.26 -10.89 -1.49
N ILE A 64 -1.08 -10.57 -2.04
CA ILE A 64 -0.78 -10.76 -3.46
C ILE A 64 0.63 -11.34 -3.53
N LYS A 65 0.78 -12.49 -4.21
CA LYS A 65 2.06 -13.18 -4.29
C LYS A 65 2.60 -13.15 -5.71
N ALA A 66 3.79 -12.59 -5.87
CA ALA A 66 4.57 -12.66 -7.09
C ALA A 66 3.80 -12.26 -8.36
N ALA A 67 3.07 -11.14 -8.28
CA ALA A 67 2.37 -10.60 -9.45
C ALA A 67 3.41 -10.11 -10.47
N ALA A 68 3.33 -10.62 -11.69
CA ALA A 68 4.30 -10.30 -12.75
C ALA A 68 3.99 -8.93 -13.36
N LEU A 69 5.05 -8.13 -13.56
CA LEU A 69 4.93 -6.82 -14.22
C LEU A 69 5.47 -6.87 -15.63
N THR A 70 4.92 -6.01 -16.49
CA THR A 70 5.45 -5.74 -17.83
C THR A 70 6.25 -4.44 -17.76
N ALA A 71 7.44 -4.42 -18.37
CA ALA A 71 8.32 -3.26 -18.33
C ALA A 71 7.61 -2.00 -18.83
N ASP A 72 7.75 -0.91 -18.07
CA ASP A 72 7.22 0.41 -18.38
C ASP A 72 5.70 0.50 -18.49
N ILE A 73 4.98 -0.53 -18.04
CA ILE A 73 3.51 -0.55 -18.05
C ILE A 73 3.01 -0.50 -16.61
N THR A 74 2.16 0.47 -16.30
CA THR A 74 1.51 0.56 -15.00
C THR A 74 0.49 -0.56 -14.85
N THR A 75 0.61 -1.29 -13.75
CA THR A 75 -0.26 -2.43 -13.45
C THR A 75 -1.05 -2.15 -12.19
N GLU A 76 -2.37 -2.36 -12.26
CA GLU A 76 -3.23 -2.33 -11.08
C GLU A 76 -3.19 -3.70 -10.40
N LEU A 77 -2.77 -3.74 -9.13
CA LEU A 77 -2.65 -5.00 -8.40
C LEU A 77 -3.96 -5.45 -7.76
N LEU A 78 -4.89 -4.53 -7.52
CA LEU A 78 -6.14 -4.86 -6.83
C LEU A 78 -7.26 -5.12 -7.81
N THR A 79 -7.98 -6.22 -7.61
CA THR A 79 -9.24 -6.50 -8.31
C THR A 79 -10.45 -6.15 -7.42
N VAL A 80 -10.23 -6.10 -6.12
CA VAL A 80 -11.23 -5.67 -5.13
C VAL A 80 -10.53 -4.82 -4.08
N PRO A 81 -11.24 -3.97 -3.34
CA PRO A 81 -10.64 -3.18 -2.27
C PRO A 81 -10.01 -4.06 -1.19
N MET A 82 -8.94 -3.55 -0.58
CA MET A 82 -8.23 -4.23 0.49
C MET A 82 -8.35 -3.41 1.77
N VAL A 83 -8.69 -4.06 2.86
CA VAL A 83 -8.83 -3.41 4.16
C VAL A 83 -7.51 -3.50 4.93
N VAL A 84 -7.02 -2.34 5.39
CA VAL A 84 -5.86 -2.27 6.27
C VAL A 84 -6.36 -1.74 7.62
N GLU A 85 -6.36 -2.61 8.61
CA GLU A 85 -6.82 -2.26 9.96
C GLU A 85 -5.86 -1.31 10.66
N GLY A 86 -6.38 -0.51 11.56
CA GLY A 86 -5.56 0.37 12.37
C GLY A 86 -4.52 -0.39 13.16
N GLY A 87 -3.31 0.15 13.20
CA GLY A 87 -2.20 -0.46 13.91
C GLY A 87 -1.51 -1.61 13.19
N THR A 88 -1.87 -1.88 11.93
CA THR A 88 -1.22 -2.95 11.15
C THR A 88 -0.35 -2.37 10.04
N THR A 89 0.39 -3.22 9.37
CA THR A 89 1.40 -2.82 8.38
C THR A 89 1.05 -3.38 7.01
N LEU A 90 1.20 -2.56 5.98
CA LEU A 90 1.10 -2.97 4.57
C LEU A 90 2.46 -2.77 3.92
N THR A 91 3.02 -3.84 3.36
CA THR A 91 4.29 -3.77 2.65
C THR A 91 4.16 -4.26 1.22
N ILE A 92 4.97 -3.69 0.33
CA ILE A 92 5.05 -4.08 -1.07
C ILE A 92 6.52 -4.31 -1.40
N GLN A 93 6.84 -5.43 -2.05
CA GLN A 93 8.21 -5.77 -2.38
C GLN A 93 8.34 -6.19 -3.83
N SER A 94 9.30 -5.58 -4.52
CA SER A 94 9.73 -6.01 -5.86
C SER A 94 10.78 -7.12 -5.73
N SER A 95 10.77 -8.08 -6.64
CA SER A 95 11.69 -9.22 -6.62
C SER A 95 13.12 -8.85 -7.02
N ASN A 96 13.34 -7.68 -7.61
CA ASN A 96 14.69 -7.22 -7.96
C ASN A 96 14.86 -5.74 -7.66
N SER A 97 16.12 -5.29 -7.63
CA SER A 97 16.43 -3.87 -7.57
C SER A 97 16.28 -3.26 -8.96
N GLY A 98 15.79 -2.05 -9.01
CA GLY A 98 15.53 -1.33 -10.26
C GLY A 98 14.48 -0.26 -9.99
N SER A 99 14.23 0.58 -10.96
CA SER A 99 13.22 1.64 -10.79
C SER A 99 11.84 1.02 -10.52
N PHE A 100 11.20 1.42 -9.44
CA PHE A 100 9.92 0.88 -9.00
C PHE A 100 9.08 2.00 -8.41
N ASP A 101 7.94 2.25 -9.02
CA ASP A 101 7.01 3.29 -8.59
C ASP A 101 5.74 2.65 -8.07
N VAL A 102 5.25 3.15 -6.95
CA VAL A 102 4.02 2.66 -6.32
C VAL A 102 3.10 3.84 -6.06
N ALA A 103 1.84 3.70 -6.44
CA ALA A 103 0.80 4.69 -6.17
C ALA A 103 -0.40 4.00 -5.54
N ILE A 104 -0.78 4.45 -4.35
CA ILE A 104 -1.90 3.88 -3.60
C ILE A 104 -2.97 4.96 -3.43
N SER A 105 -4.20 4.62 -3.79
CA SER A 105 -5.37 5.44 -3.49
C SER A 105 -6.23 4.70 -2.48
N TYR A 106 -6.62 5.37 -1.41
CA TYR A 106 -7.34 4.73 -0.33
C TYR A 106 -8.33 5.66 0.34
N LEU A 107 -9.31 5.07 1.00
CA LEU A 107 -10.29 5.76 1.83
C LEU A 107 -9.88 5.58 3.29
N ASN A 108 -9.64 6.67 3.98
CA ASN A 108 -9.38 6.64 5.42
C ASN A 108 -10.71 6.83 6.15
N ILE A 109 -11.12 5.82 6.90
CA ILE A 109 -12.29 5.87 7.76
C ILE A 109 -11.80 6.10 9.18
N LYS A 110 -12.11 7.25 9.72
CA LYS A 110 -11.65 7.67 11.04
C LYS A 110 -12.85 7.89 11.94
N LYS A 111 -12.86 7.24 13.08
CA LYS A 111 -13.86 7.50 14.11
C LYS A 111 -13.39 8.61 15.02
N GLU A 112 -14.20 9.64 15.15
CA GLU A 112 -13.99 10.63 16.18
C GLU A 112 -14.70 10.18 17.44
N ILE A 113 -13.96 10.12 18.53
CA ILE A 113 -14.51 9.79 19.84
C ILE A 113 -14.82 11.11 20.54
N THR A 114 -16.08 11.37 20.76
CA THR A 114 -16.53 12.50 21.56
C THR A 114 -16.87 12.03 22.96
N THR A 115 -16.28 12.64 23.94
CA THR A 115 -16.56 12.33 25.33
C THR A 115 -17.56 13.31 25.93
#